data_40de6e74afb970fb5449cd7096f6ea09
#
_entry.id   40de6e74afb970fb5449cd7096f6ea09
#
_cell.length_a   1.000
_cell.length_b   1.000
_cell.length_c   1.000
_cell.angle_alpha   90.00
_cell.angle_beta   90.00
_cell.angle_gamma   90.00
#
_symmetry.space_group_name_H-M   'P 1'
#
loop_
_entity.id
_entity.type
_entity.pdbx_description
1 polymer ?
#
loop_
_entity_poly.entity_id
_entity_poly.type
_entity_poly.pdbx_seq_one_letter_code
_entity_poly.pdbx_strand_id
1 'polypeptide(L)'
;MKTKVFIDGSEGTTGLRIHERLDNRDDIELLTIAPELRKDPAERSRLINSSDITFLCLPDSAAREAVALVTNPNTRIIDASTA
;
A
#
# COMPACT_ATOMS: atom_id res chain seq x y z
N MET A 1 3.50 -13.58 -14.53
CA MET A 1 3.62 -12.19 -14.05
C MET A 1 3.29 -12.14 -12.57
N LYS A 2 4.05 -11.37 -11.82
CA LYS A 2 3.77 -11.19 -10.40
C LYS A 2 2.79 -10.04 -10.21
N THR A 3 1.85 -10.22 -9.29
CA THR A 3 0.95 -9.14 -8.89
C THR A 3 1.72 -8.17 -7.99
N LYS A 4 1.71 -6.90 -8.35
CA LYS A 4 2.40 -5.87 -7.56
C LYS A 4 1.48 -5.40 -6.46
N VAL A 5 1.95 -5.49 -5.22
CA VAL A 5 1.17 -5.11 -4.03
C VAL A 5 1.95 -4.07 -3.24
N PHE A 6 1.28 -2.99 -2.90
CA PHE A 6 1.82 -1.96 -2.02
C PHE A 6 1.01 -1.91 -0.74
N ILE A 7 1.69 -1.83 0.40
CA ILE A 7 1.04 -1.71 1.71
C ILE A 7 1.37 -0.34 2.27
N ASP A 8 0.37 0.53 2.34
CA ASP A 8 0.53 1.87 2.91
C ASP A 8 0.24 1.77 4.41
N GLY A 9 1.20 2.18 5.22
CA GLY A 9 1.10 2.03 6.68
C GLY A 9 1.65 0.70 7.19
N SER A 10 2.64 0.14 6.52
CA SER A 10 3.18 -1.18 6.85
C SER A 10 3.87 -1.25 8.22
N GLU A 11 4.18 -0.13 8.83
CA GLU A 11 4.74 -0.11 10.20
C GLU A 11 3.69 -0.37 11.28
N GLY A 12 2.41 -0.33 10.94
CA GLY A 12 1.35 -0.70 11.88
C GLY A 12 1.20 -2.20 12.00
N THR A 13 0.52 -2.67 13.06
CA THR A 13 0.35 -4.11 13.33
C THR A 13 -0.33 -4.83 12.17
N THR A 14 -1.41 -4.27 11.65
CA THR A 14 -2.15 -4.87 10.54
C THR A 14 -1.30 -4.92 9.28
N GLY A 15 -0.62 -3.81 8.94
CA GLY A 15 0.23 -3.75 7.77
C GLY A 15 1.38 -4.73 7.85
N LEU A 16 1.98 -4.87 9.02
CA LEU A 16 3.07 -5.80 9.24
C LEU A 16 2.61 -7.25 9.02
N ARG A 17 1.43 -7.62 9.51
CA ARG A 17 0.89 -8.96 9.32
C ARG A 17 0.61 -9.26 7.86
N ILE A 18 0.07 -8.30 7.14
CA ILE A 18 -0.18 -8.47 5.71
C ILE A 18 1.15 -8.65 4.98
N HIS A 19 2.14 -7.83 5.32
CA HIS A 19 3.47 -7.93 4.74
C HIS A 19 4.07 -9.32 4.95
N GLU A 20 4.00 -9.84 6.18
CA GLU A 20 4.54 -11.16 6.49
C GLU A 20 3.85 -12.26 5.70
N ARG A 21 2.52 -12.18 5.55
CA ARG A 21 1.77 -13.19 4.80
C ARG A 21 2.13 -13.17 3.32
N LEU A 22 2.28 -11.99 2.75
CA LEU A 22 2.55 -11.85 1.32
C LEU A 22 4.02 -12.07 0.96
N ASP A 23 4.91 -11.84 1.91
CA ASP A 23 6.35 -12.00 1.68
C ASP A 23 6.74 -13.43 1.33
N ASN A 24 5.93 -14.40 1.73
CA ASN A 24 6.17 -15.82 1.45
C ASN A 24 5.57 -16.29 0.13
N ARG A 25 4.95 -15.39 -0.63
CA ARG A 25 4.29 -15.77 -1.89
C ARG A 25 5.16 -15.42 -3.08
N ASP A 26 5.39 -16.41 -3.93
CA ASP A 26 6.22 -16.24 -5.12
C ASP A 26 5.49 -15.50 -6.25
N ASP A 27 4.16 -15.46 -6.19
CA ASP A 27 3.32 -14.83 -7.22
C ASP A 27 3.05 -13.35 -6.94
N ILE A 28 3.64 -12.80 -5.88
CA ILE A 28 3.43 -11.41 -5.47
C ILE A 28 4.77 -10.68 -5.39
N GLU A 29 4.80 -9.48 -5.95
CA GLU A 29 5.92 -8.56 -5.78
C GLU A 29 5.49 -7.45 -4.82
N LEU A 30 6.11 -7.41 -3.63
CA LEU A 30 5.82 -6.38 -2.66
C LEU A 30 6.62 -5.12 -3.00
N LEU A 31 5.91 -4.00 -3.14
CA LEU A 31 6.52 -2.70 -3.33
C LEU A 31 6.75 -2.08 -1.96
N THR A 32 7.95 -1.57 -1.72
CA THR A 32 8.30 -0.97 -0.44
C THR A 32 8.69 0.48 -0.63
N ILE A 33 8.45 1.28 0.42
CA ILE A 33 8.78 2.70 0.40
C ILE A 33 9.87 2.95 1.45
N ALA A 34 10.83 3.80 1.11
CA ALA A 34 11.89 4.17 2.06
C ALA A 34 11.27 4.89 3.26
N PRO A 35 11.75 4.63 4.49
CA PRO A 35 11.16 5.24 5.68
C PRO A 35 11.09 6.77 5.64
N GLU A 36 12.08 7.42 5.06
CA GLU A 36 12.10 8.87 4.94
C GLU A 36 11.10 9.41 3.92
N LEU A 37 10.58 8.54 3.05
CA LEU A 37 9.62 8.93 2.00
C LEU A 37 8.18 8.53 2.32
N ARG A 38 7.95 7.90 3.48
CA ARG A 38 6.60 7.43 3.84
C ARG A 38 5.53 8.51 3.85
N LYS A 39 5.93 9.73 4.13
CA LYS A 39 5.00 10.86 4.19
C LYS A 39 5.05 11.73 2.94
N ASP A 40 5.86 11.36 1.96
CA ASP A 40 5.96 12.09 0.70
C ASP A 40 4.80 11.68 -0.20
N PRO A 41 3.83 12.59 -0.45
CA PRO A 41 2.67 12.23 -1.27
C PRO A 41 3.05 11.87 -2.71
N ALA A 42 4.09 12.46 -3.27
CA ALA A 42 4.53 12.13 -4.62
C ALA A 42 5.04 10.70 -4.71
N GLU A 43 5.85 10.27 -3.74
CA GLU A 43 6.38 8.90 -3.72
C GLU A 43 5.28 7.89 -3.42
N ARG A 44 4.38 8.21 -2.49
CA ARG A 44 3.23 7.36 -2.19
C ARG A 44 2.35 7.18 -3.43
N SER A 45 2.09 8.28 -4.13
CA SER A 45 1.29 8.22 -5.35
C SER A 45 1.95 7.34 -6.40
N ARG A 46 3.26 7.47 -6.57
CA ARG A 46 4.01 6.67 -7.53
C ARG A 46 3.87 5.17 -7.23
N LEU A 47 4.04 4.78 -5.97
CA LEU A 47 3.95 3.39 -5.56
C LEU A 47 2.52 2.84 -5.64
N ILE A 48 1.54 3.63 -5.20
CA ILE A 48 0.14 3.23 -5.28
C ILE A 48 -0.26 2.97 -6.73
N ASN A 49 0.08 3.88 -7.62
CA ASN A 49 -0.31 3.77 -9.02
C ASN A 49 0.53 2.76 -9.80
N SER A 50 1.67 2.33 -9.24
CA SER A 50 2.48 1.27 -9.82
C SER A 50 2.02 -0.12 -9.36
N SER A 51 1.21 -0.20 -8.32
CA SER A 51 0.72 -1.47 -7.79
C SER A 51 -0.55 -1.91 -8.51
N ASP A 52 -0.79 -3.21 -8.48
CA ASP A 52 -2.08 -3.77 -8.91
C ASP A 52 -3.08 -3.72 -7.77
N ILE A 53 -2.60 -3.89 -6.54
CA ILE A 53 -3.43 -3.84 -5.34
C ILE A 53 -2.68 -3.03 -4.29
N THR A 54 -3.36 -2.10 -3.65
CA THR A 54 -2.83 -1.34 -2.51
C THR A 54 -3.68 -1.61 -1.28
N PHE A 55 -3.03 -2.05 -0.19
CA PHE A 55 -3.67 -2.19 1.11
C PHE A 55 -3.45 -0.90 1.91
N LEU A 56 -4.52 -0.34 2.44
CA LEU A 56 -4.45 0.83 3.29
C LEU A 56 -4.58 0.40 4.75
N CYS A 57 -3.51 0.57 5.52
CA CYS A 57 -3.46 0.23 6.93
C CYS A 57 -3.24 1.50 7.74
N LEU A 58 -4.05 2.52 7.48
CA LEU A 58 -3.89 3.87 7.97
C LEU A 58 -5.14 4.32 8.72
N PRO A 59 -5.03 5.32 9.61
CA PRO A 59 -6.21 5.99 10.17
C PRO A 59 -7.06 6.61 9.06
N ASP A 60 -8.36 6.81 9.33
CA ASP A 60 -9.32 7.27 8.32
C ASP A 60 -8.85 8.50 7.52
N SER A 61 -8.30 9.51 8.19
CA SER A 61 -7.87 10.72 7.48
C SER A 61 -6.73 10.43 6.51
N ALA A 62 -5.76 9.62 6.93
CA ALA A 62 -4.64 9.25 6.08
C ALA A 62 -5.07 8.31 4.95
N ALA A 63 -6.04 7.44 5.21
CA ALA A 63 -6.59 6.56 4.19
C ALA A 63 -7.30 7.36 3.10
N ARG A 64 -8.04 8.40 3.47
CA ARG A 64 -8.70 9.27 2.50
C ARG A 64 -7.68 10.01 1.62
N GLU A 65 -6.58 10.46 2.21
CA GLU A 65 -5.50 11.07 1.43
C GLU A 65 -4.91 10.08 0.43
N ALA A 66 -4.71 8.84 0.86
CA ALA A 66 -4.17 7.81 -0.01
C ALA A 66 -5.09 7.54 -1.20
N VAL A 67 -6.40 7.46 -0.96
CA VAL A 67 -7.38 7.26 -2.04
C VAL A 67 -7.31 8.41 -3.03
N ALA A 68 -7.11 9.64 -2.56
CA ALA A 68 -7.01 10.80 -3.43
C ALA A 68 -5.76 10.78 -4.30
N LEU A 69 -4.74 10.00 -3.93
CA LEU A 69 -3.51 9.87 -4.71
C LEU A 69 -3.64 8.85 -5.85
N VAL A 70 -4.70 8.06 -5.86
CA VAL A 70 -4.90 7.04 -6.89
C VAL A 70 -5.34 7.71 -8.18
N THR A 71 -4.56 7.53 -9.24
CA THR A 71 -4.89 8.04 -10.57
C THR A 71 -4.98 6.92 -11.60
N ASN A 72 -4.49 5.73 -11.26
CA ASN A 72 -4.53 4.57 -12.15
C ASN A 72 -5.84 3.79 -11.94
N PRO A 73 -6.74 3.73 -12.94
CA PRO A 73 -8.03 3.05 -12.78
C PRO A 73 -7.89 1.54 -12.59
N ASN A 74 -6.73 0.96 -12.90
CA ASN A 74 -6.50 -0.47 -12.75
C ASN A 74 -6.01 -0.85 -11.36
N THR A 75 -5.63 0.12 -10.53
CA THR A 75 -5.18 -0.14 -9.17
C THR A 75 -6.38 -0.37 -8.27
N ARG A 76 -6.37 -1.49 -7.56
CA ARG A 76 -7.41 -1.79 -6.57
C ARG A 76 -6.96 -1.34 -5.19
N ILE A 77 -7.87 -0.73 -4.46
CA ILE A 77 -7.61 -0.26 -3.10
C ILE A 77 -8.41 -1.12 -2.13
N ILE A 78 -7.71 -1.69 -1.16
CA ILE A 78 -8.34 -2.46 -0.08
C ILE A 78 -8.05 -1.74 1.22
N ASP A 79 -9.11 -1.27 1.88
CA ASP A 79 -8.97 -0.62 3.19
C ASP A 79 -8.95 -1.70 4.26
N ALA A 80 -7.77 -1.95 4.81
CA ALA A 80 -7.56 -2.93 5.86
C ALA A 80 -7.42 -2.28 7.23
N SER A 81 -7.67 -0.98 7.33
CA SER A 81 -7.61 -0.31 8.62
C SER A 81 -8.80 -0.69 9.46
N THR A 82 -8.53 -1.05 10.71
CA THR A 82 -9.57 -1.31 11.69
C THR A 82 -9.76 -0.05 12.51
N ALA A 83 -10.62 0.78 12.03
CA ALA A 83 -10.96 1.98 12.80
C ALA A 83 -11.86 1.62 13.96
#